data_f53ae2b2852265b5ef676c10c0ee8778
#
_entry.id   f53ae2b2852265b5ef676c10c0ee8778
#
_cell.length_a   1.000
_cell.length_b   1.000
_cell.length_c   1.000
_cell.angle_alpha   90.00
_cell.angle_beta   90.00
_cell.angle_gamma   90.00
#
_symmetry.space_group_name_H-M   'P 1'
#
loop_
_entity.id
_entity.type
_entity.pdbx_description
1 polymer ?
#
loop_
_entity_poly.entity_id
_entity_poly.type
_entity_poly.pdbx_seq_one_letter_code
_entity_poly.pdbx_strand_id
1 'polypeptide(L)'
;NTLESGQLVLNDSGAESPMHYASDITRTFPVNGKFNKRQKAIYHIVNEMQFEAFNYCEPGKSYKDAHLKAASIAVEGLKSIGLMKGKAEDAVATGAHALFFPHGLGHMMGLDVHDMEGLGEDLVGYDDKKDRSDQFGLAYLRLAKELEPGFVLTVEPGLYFIPHLIDQWKADKKNNNFINYDKLDSYRDFGGIRI
;
A
#
# COMPACT_ATOMS: atom_id res chain seq x y z
N ASN A 1 10.44 -23.52 1.06
CA ASN A 1 9.12 -24.03 1.42
C ASN A 1 8.38 -24.47 0.16
N THR A 2 7.60 -25.54 0.25
CA THR A 2 6.73 -25.97 -0.84
C THR A 2 5.47 -25.13 -0.85
N LEU A 3 5.05 -24.67 -2.04
CA LEU A 3 3.79 -23.94 -2.21
C LEU A 3 2.61 -24.92 -2.13
N GLU A 4 1.56 -24.53 -1.41
CA GLU A 4 0.40 -25.37 -1.16
C GLU A 4 -0.87 -24.74 -1.76
N SER A 5 -1.79 -25.62 -2.21
CA SER A 5 -3.09 -25.18 -2.71
C SER A 5 -3.84 -24.36 -1.65
N GLY A 6 -4.39 -23.22 -2.06
CA GLY A 6 -5.08 -22.28 -1.17
C GLY A 6 -4.20 -21.15 -0.64
N GLN A 7 -2.89 -21.22 -0.77
CA GLN A 7 -1.97 -20.13 -0.47
C GLN A 7 -1.98 -19.07 -1.58
N LEU A 8 -1.56 -17.86 -1.23
CA LEU A 8 -1.26 -16.77 -2.16
C LEU A 8 0.25 -16.70 -2.40
N VAL A 9 0.63 -16.42 -3.63
CA VAL A 9 1.98 -16.02 -3.99
C VAL A 9 1.94 -14.54 -4.32
N LEU A 10 2.70 -13.74 -3.58
CA LEU A 10 3.03 -12.38 -3.93
C LEU A 10 4.38 -12.45 -4.64
N ASN A 11 4.38 -12.17 -5.92
CA ASN A 11 5.59 -12.07 -6.73
C ASN A 11 5.86 -10.60 -7.01
N ASP A 12 6.99 -10.15 -6.54
CA ASP A 12 7.52 -8.81 -6.74
C ASP A 12 8.88 -8.96 -7.40
N SER A 13 8.96 -8.59 -8.66
CA SER A 13 10.14 -8.84 -9.47
C SER A 13 10.27 -7.83 -10.59
N GLY A 14 11.51 -7.60 -11.01
CA GLY A 14 11.84 -6.73 -12.09
C GLY A 14 12.93 -7.31 -12.99
N ALA A 15 13.23 -6.58 -14.03
CA ALA A 15 14.34 -6.85 -14.93
C ALA A 15 15.03 -5.55 -15.29
N GLU A 16 16.27 -5.65 -15.71
CA GLU A 16 17.04 -4.54 -16.26
C GLU A 16 16.98 -4.59 -17.80
N SER A 17 16.69 -3.46 -18.42
CA SER A 17 16.73 -3.33 -19.88
C SER A 17 18.18 -3.30 -20.39
N PRO A 18 18.41 -3.53 -21.71
CA PRO A 18 19.74 -3.37 -22.31
C PRO A 18 20.36 -1.96 -22.15
N MET A 19 19.54 -0.97 -21.84
CA MET A 19 19.98 0.41 -21.55
C MET A 19 20.10 0.69 -20.04
N HIS A 20 20.12 -0.34 -19.21
CA HIS A 20 20.26 -0.29 -17.76
C HIS A 20 19.11 0.37 -17.00
N TYR A 21 17.95 0.53 -17.62
CA TYR A 21 16.75 0.97 -16.88
C TYR A 21 16.10 -0.21 -16.20
N ALA A 22 15.73 -0.01 -14.93
CA ALA A 22 15.04 -0.98 -14.11
C ALA A 22 13.55 -1.11 -14.46
N SER A 23 12.94 -2.22 -14.08
CA SER A 23 11.50 -2.41 -14.01
C SER A 23 11.13 -3.01 -12.66
N ASP A 24 9.88 -2.79 -12.26
CA ASP A 24 9.33 -3.26 -10.99
C ASP A 24 7.85 -3.61 -11.17
N ILE A 25 7.52 -4.89 -10.99
CA ILE A 25 6.17 -5.40 -11.21
C ILE A 25 5.77 -6.35 -10.09
N THR A 26 4.76 -5.98 -9.34
CA THR A 26 4.13 -6.86 -8.34
C THR A 26 2.85 -7.50 -8.88
N ARG A 27 2.68 -8.79 -8.61
CA ARG A 27 1.43 -9.51 -8.83
C ARG A 27 1.19 -10.51 -7.73
N THR A 28 -0.05 -10.55 -7.22
CA THR A 28 -0.49 -11.57 -6.26
C THR A 28 -1.48 -12.51 -6.93
N PHE A 29 -1.24 -13.82 -6.82
CA PHE A 29 -2.11 -14.85 -7.39
C PHE A 29 -2.18 -16.09 -6.47
N PRO A 30 -3.30 -16.85 -6.52
CA PRO A 30 -3.41 -18.09 -5.75
C PRO A 30 -2.65 -19.24 -6.39
N VAL A 31 -1.99 -20.09 -5.60
CA VAL A 31 -1.21 -21.24 -6.05
C VAL A 31 -2.02 -22.16 -6.95
N ASN A 32 -3.31 -22.35 -6.65
CA ASN A 32 -4.20 -23.22 -7.42
C ASN A 32 -4.97 -22.49 -8.55
N GLY A 33 -4.58 -21.25 -8.88
CA GLY A 33 -5.20 -20.47 -9.94
C GLY A 33 -6.59 -19.90 -9.63
N LYS A 34 -7.11 -20.09 -8.40
CA LYS A 34 -8.47 -19.66 -8.03
C LYS A 34 -8.51 -19.01 -6.65
N PHE A 35 -8.87 -17.72 -6.60
CA PHE A 35 -9.11 -17.02 -5.35
C PHE A 35 -10.30 -17.60 -4.58
N ASN A 36 -10.16 -17.83 -3.28
CA ASN A 36 -11.30 -18.03 -2.40
C ASN A 36 -12.06 -16.71 -2.15
N LYS A 37 -13.22 -16.77 -1.49
CA LYS A 37 -14.08 -15.59 -1.27
C LYS A 37 -13.34 -14.48 -0.49
N ARG A 38 -12.57 -14.84 0.54
CA ARG A 38 -11.83 -13.89 1.39
C ARG A 38 -10.70 -13.24 0.60
N GLN A 39 -9.93 -14.03 -0.14
CA GLN A 39 -8.84 -13.55 -1.01
C GLN A 39 -9.38 -12.62 -2.10
N LYS A 40 -10.49 -13.01 -2.75
CA LYS A 40 -11.12 -12.20 -3.80
C LYS A 40 -11.59 -10.85 -3.28
N ALA A 41 -12.17 -10.80 -2.07
CA ALA A 41 -12.63 -9.55 -1.47
C ALA A 41 -11.45 -8.57 -1.24
N ILE A 42 -10.34 -9.04 -0.65
CA ILE A 42 -9.16 -8.20 -0.42
C ILE A 42 -8.50 -7.82 -1.76
N TYR A 43 -8.39 -8.74 -2.70
CA TYR A 43 -7.83 -8.45 -4.03
C TYR A 43 -8.59 -7.33 -4.75
N HIS A 44 -9.92 -7.34 -4.70
CA HIS A 44 -10.73 -6.28 -5.28
C HIS A 44 -10.48 -4.92 -4.64
N ILE A 45 -10.33 -4.88 -3.30
CA ILE A 45 -10.00 -3.62 -2.61
C ILE A 45 -8.65 -3.09 -3.08
N VAL A 46 -7.61 -3.93 -3.11
CA VAL A 46 -6.27 -3.52 -3.55
C VAL A 46 -6.27 -3.08 -5.01
N ASN A 47 -6.99 -3.80 -5.88
CA ASN A 47 -7.13 -3.41 -7.28
C ASN A 47 -7.82 -2.05 -7.45
N GLU A 48 -8.84 -1.76 -6.64
CA GLU A 48 -9.51 -0.46 -6.63
C GLU A 48 -8.58 0.65 -6.10
N MET A 49 -7.80 0.36 -5.03
CA MET A 49 -6.77 1.27 -4.54
C MET A 49 -5.79 1.65 -5.64
N GLN A 50 -5.29 0.66 -6.40
CA GLN A 50 -4.34 0.87 -7.49
C GLN A 50 -4.97 1.71 -8.61
N PHE A 51 -6.15 1.32 -9.07
CA PHE A 51 -6.85 1.98 -10.18
C PHE A 51 -7.14 3.45 -9.87
N GLU A 52 -7.68 3.74 -8.68
CA GLU A 52 -8.02 5.09 -8.26
C GLU A 52 -6.79 5.96 -8.00
N ALA A 53 -5.72 5.37 -7.43
CA ALA A 53 -4.45 6.08 -7.26
C ALA A 53 -3.79 6.39 -8.62
N PHE A 54 -3.78 5.41 -9.53
CA PHE A 54 -3.25 5.58 -10.89
C PHE A 54 -3.99 6.70 -11.64
N ASN A 55 -5.31 6.70 -11.60
CA ASN A 55 -6.13 7.74 -12.25
C ASN A 55 -5.94 9.13 -11.63
N TYR A 56 -5.51 9.18 -10.36
CA TYR A 56 -5.19 10.45 -9.70
C TYR A 56 -3.82 11.00 -10.10
N CYS A 57 -2.88 10.14 -10.53
CA CYS A 57 -1.52 10.54 -10.91
C CYS A 57 -1.52 11.34 -12.21
N GLU A 58 -1.52 12.65 -12.10
CA GLU A 58 -1.42 13.59 -13.22
C GLU A 58 -0.34 14.65 -12.92
N PRO A 59 0.29 15.25 -13.92
CA PRO A 59 1.21 16.38 -13.71
C PRO A 59 0.60 17.48 -12.87
N GLY A 60 1.35 17.99 -11.89
CA GLY A 60 0.92 19.02 -10.94
C GLY A 60 0.16 18.49 -9.72
N LYS A 61 -0.21 17.20 -9.69
CA LYS A 61 -0.79 16.57 -8.49
C LYS A 61 0.29 15.98 -7.60
N SER A 62 0.07 16.08 -6.29
CA SER A 62 0.97 15.50 -5.29
C SER A 62 0.85 13.99 -5.24
N TYR A 63 1.98 13.27 -5.26
CA TYR A 63 1.97 11.83 -5.09
C TYR A 63 1.55 11.40 -3.66
N LYS A 64 1.81 12.25 -2.65
CA LYS A 64 1.25 12.05 -1.30
C LYS A 64 -0.28 12.00 -1.32
N ASP A 65 -0.93 12.85 -2.13
CA ASP A 65 -2.39 12.85 -2.22
C ASP A 65 -2.90 11.59 -2.96
N ALA A 66 -2.15 11.07 -3.94
CA ALA A 66 -2.44 9.76 -4.55
C ALA A 66 -2.38 8.63 -3.50
N HIS A 67 -1.37 8.65 -2.61
CA HIS A 67 -1.28 7.70 -1.49
C HIS A 67 -2.49 7.83 -0.54
N LEU A 68 -2.87 9.04 -0.15
CA LEU A 68 -4.02 9.27 0.73
C LEU A 68 -5.35 8.86 0.07
N LYS A 69 -5.46 9.01 -1.25
CA LYS A 69 -6.58 8.49 -2.04
C LYS A 69 -6.64 6.96 -1.94
N ALA A 70 -5.53 6.26 -2.16
CA ALA A 70 -5.46 4.80 -1.99
C ALA A 70 -5.82 4.38 -0.56
N ALA A 71 -5.32 5.09 0.45
CA ALA A 71 -5.64 4.84 1.85
C ALA A 71 -7.14 5.00 2.16
N SER A 72 -7.79 6.01 1.57
CA SER A 72 -9.23 6.21 1.71
C SER A 72 -10.03 5.06 1.08
N ILE A 73 -9.66 4.60 -0.11
CA ILE A 73 -10.27 3.42 -0.76
C ILE A 73 -10.07 2.16 0.09
N ALA A 74 -8.87 1.97 0.65
CA ALA A 74 -8.62 0.85 1.57
C ALA A 74 -9.58 0.86 2.75
N VAL A 75 -9.76 2.02 3.40
CA VAL A 75 -10.69 2.15 4.54
C VAL A 75 -12.12 1.81 4.13
N GLU A 76 -12.63 2.38 3.04
CA GLU A 76 -14.00 2.11 2.58
C GLU A 76 -14.19 0.63 2.19
N GLY A 77 -13.23 0.04 1.48
CA GLY A 77 -13.26 -1.38 1.15
C GLY A 77 -13.24 -2.27 2.39
N LEU A 78 -12.35 -1.99 3.35
CA LEU A 78 -12.28 -2.75 4.61
C LEU A 78 -13.54 -2.56 5.49
N LYS A 79 -14.19 -1.38 5.42
CA LYS A 79 -15.51 -1.16 6.05
C LYS A 79 -16.59 -2.04 5.42
N SER A 80 -16.63 -2.16 4.10
CA SER A 80 -17.65 -2.95 3.40
C SER A 80 -17.64 -4.42 3.81
N ILE A 81 -16.48 -4.95 4.21
CA ILE A 81 -16.33 -6.31 4.73
C ILE A 81 -16.29 -6.37 6.27
N GLY A 82 -16.47 -5.22 6.93
CA GLY A 82 -16.63 -5.07 8.37
C GLY A 82 -15.35 -5.14 9.20
N LEU A 83 -14.16 -4.99 8.59
CA LEU A 83 -12.87 -4.94 9.30
C LEU A 83 -12.55 -3.55 9.82
N MET A 84 -13.10 -2.52 9.20
CA MET A 84 -13.03 -1.14 9.68
C MET A 84 -14.42 -0.54 9.88
N LYS A 85 -14.49 0.64 10.51
CA LYS A 85 -15.71 1.38 10.84
C LYS A 85 -15.42 2.88 10.89
N GLY A 86 -16.44 3.70 11.06
CA GLY A 86 -16.31 5.17 11.14
C GLY A 86 -16.20 5.84 9.77
N LYS A 87 -15.83 7.12 9.77
CA LYS A 87 -15.62 7.90 8.54
C LYS A 87 -14.22 7.66 8.00
N ALA A 88 -14.09 7.53 6.67
CA ALA A 88 -12.81 7.24 6.03
C ALA A 88 -11.80 8.38 6.21
N GLU A 89 -12.26 9.62 6.08
CA GLU A 89 -11.41 10.80 6.25
C GLU A 89 -10.76 10.83 7.63
N ASP A 90 -11.55 10.57 8.69
CA ASP A 90 -11.05 10.57 10.07
C ASP A 90 -10.09 9.39 10.32
N ALA A 91 -10.41 8.21 9.75
CA ALA A 91 -9.57 7.03 9.85
C ALA A 91 -8.21 7.21 9.15
N VAL A 92 -8.21 7.87 7.99
CA VAL A 92 -6.97 8.20 7.26
C VAL A 92 -6.18 9.26 8.03
N ALA A 93 -6.83 10.33 8.50
CA ALA A 93 -6.18 11.40 9.25
C ALA A 93 -5.50 10.90 10.54
N THR A 94 -6.09 9.90 11.22
CA THR A 94 -5.50 9.30 12.43
C THR A 94 -4.50 8.16 12.14
N GLY A 95 -4.29 7.81 10.87
CA GLY A 95 -3.41 6.72 10.47
C GLY A 95 -3.97 5.32 10.74
N ALA A 96 -5.29 5.16 10.93
CA ALA A 96 -5.88 3.86 11.20
C ALA A 96 -5.70 2.87 10.04
N HIS A 97 -5.66 3.36 8.79
CA HIS A 97 -5.41 2.59 7.59
C HIS A 97 -4.05 1.88 7.61
N ALA A 98 -3.07 2.45 8.28
CA ALA A 98 -1.70 1.94 8.29
C ALA A 98 -1.52 0.60 9.02
N LEU A 99 -2.53 0.15 9.80
CA LEU A 99 -2.54 -1.23 10.30
C LEU A 99 -2.52 -2.25 9.15
N PHE A 100 -3.14 -1.90 8.02
CA PHE A 100 -3.28 -2.77 6.84
C PHE A 100 -2.42 -2.33 5.67
N PHE A 101 -2.17 -1.04 5.53
CA PHE A 101 -1.35 -0.44 4.47
C PHE A 101 -0.18 0.35 5.11
N PRO A 102 0.87 -0.34 5.61
CA PRO A 102 1.92 0.27 6.44
C PRO A 102 3.06 0.93 5.65
N HIS A 103 3.06 0.88 4.33
CA HIS A 103 4.11 1.40 3.45
C HIS A 103 3.62 2.49 2.50
N GLY A 104 4.52 3.16 1.80
CA GLY A 104 4.19 4.13 0.76
C GLY A 104 3.51 3.49 -0.45
N LEU A 105 2.80 4.30 -1.24
CA LEU A 105 2.12 3.84 -2.45
C LEU A 105 3.10 3.39 -3.54
N GLY A 106 4.32 3.97 -3.57
CA GLY A 106 5.34 3.67 -4.57
C GLY A 106 6.51 4.65 -4.49
N HIS A 107 7.34 4.64 -5.51
CA HIS A 107 8.61 5.38 -5.58
C HIS A 107 8.95 5.76 -7.02
N MET A 108 9.96 6.63 -7.18
CA MET A 108 10.57 6.88 -8.49
C MET A 108 11.33 5.64 -8.95
N MET A 109 11.36 5.44 -10.27
CA MET A 109 12.07 4.33 -10.92
C MET A 109 12.82 4.85 -12.14
N GLY A 110 14.04 4.38 -12.35
CA GLY A 110 14.91 4.81 -13.43
C GLY A 110 16.06 3.83 -13.68
N LEU A 111 17.30 4.26 -13.49
CA LEU A 111 18.47 3.37 -13.54
C LEU A 111 18.51 2.42 -12.36
N ASP A 112 17.98 2.84 -11.22
CA ASP A 112 17.74 1.97 -10.07
C ASP A 112 16.24 1.73 -9.89
N VAL A 113 15.87 0.60 -9.25
CA VAL A 113 14.48 0.30 -8.90
C VAL A 113 13.93 1.38 -7.97
N HIS A 114 14.70 1.75 -6.93
CA HIS A 114 14.49 2.95 -6.12
C HIS A 114 15.42 4.06 -6.62
N ASP A 115 14.98 4.79 -7.63
CA ASP A 115 15.87 5.67 -8.39
C ASP A 115 16.45 6.80 -7.55
N MET A 116 17.77 6.93 -7.59
CA MET A 116 18.57 7.96 -6.92
C MET A 116 18.43 8.04 -5.38
N GLU A 117 17.72 7.13 -4.72
CA GLU A 117 17.53 7.17 -3.27
C GLU A 117 18.83 7.03 -2.47
N GLY A 118 19.88 6.45 -3.08
CA GLY A 118 21.23 6.43 -2.51
C GLY A 118 21.84 7.81 -2.30
N LEU A 119 21.35 8.86 -2.98
CA LEU A 119 21.73 10.26 -2.78
C LEU A 119 20.97 10.93 -1.64
N GLY A 120 19.87 10.33 -1.19
CA GLY A 120 18.99 10.82 -0.14
C GLY A 120 17.53 10.76 -0.58
N GLU A 121 16.76 9.91 0.04
CA GLU A 121 15.33 9.69 -0.29
C GLU A 121 14.52 11.00 -0.23
N ASP A 122 14.81 11.87 0.75
CA ASP A 122 14.12 13.16 0.88
C ASP A 122 14.46 14.13 -0.25
N LEU A 123 15.66 14.02 -0.85
CA LEU A 123 16.05 14.85 -1.99
C LEU A 123 15.35 14.42 -3.29
N VAL A 124 15.04 13.14 -3.41
CA VAL A 124 14.39 12.57 -4.60
C VAL A 124 12.87 12.68 -4.53
N GLY A 125 12.29 12.30 -3.40
CA GLY A 125 10.85 12.12 -3.23
C GLY A 125 10.11 13.31 -2.63
N TYR A 126 10.83 14.30 -2.10
CA TYR A 126 10.28 15.47 -1.42
C TYR A 126 10.80 16.77 -2.04
N ASP A 127 10.25 17.88 -1.65
CA ASP A 127 10.64 19.23 -2.06
C ASP A 127 10.47 20.23 -0.89
N ASP A 128 10.84 21.47 -1.08
CA ASP A 128 10.76 22.53 -0.05
C ASP A 128 9.32 22.80 0.44
N LYS A 129 8.31 22.25 -0.23
CA LYS A 129 6.89 22.42 0.11
C LYS A 129 6.31 21.21 0.87
N LYS A 130 7.03 20.12 0.95
CA LYS A 130 6.53 18.84 1.48
C LYS A 130 7.49 18.27 2.50
N ASP A 131 7.11 18.30 3.76
CA ASP A 131 7.84 17.64 4.83
C ASP A 131 7.41 16.17 4.97
N ARG A 132 8.38 15.33 5.34
CA ARG A 132 8.12 13.93 5.69
C ARG A 132 7.30 13.87 6.98
N SER A 133 6.27 13.05 6.97
CA SER A 133 5.41 12.83 8.14
C SER A 133 6.03 11.80 9.08
N ASP A 134 5.90 12.03 10.40
CA ASP A 134 6.26 11.04 11.43
C ASP A 134 5.15 10.00 11.67
N GLN A 135 4.00 10.14 11.02
CA GLN A 135 2.88 9.22 11.19
C GLN A 135 3.22 7.85 10.62
N PHE A 136 3.01 6.80 11.41
CA PHE A 136 3.18 5.43 10.95
C PHE A 136 2.37 5.16 9.66
N GLY A 137 3.01 4.54 8.68
CA GLY A 137 2.49 4.39 7.32
C GLY A 137 2.98 5.51 6.40
N LEU A 138 2.77 6.78 6.75
CA LEU A 138 3.24 7.92 5.97
C LEU A 138 4.75 8.19 6.11
N ALA A 139 5.35 7.86 7.24
CA ALA A 139 6.79 8.00 7.47
C ALA A 139 7.63 7.19 6.46
N TYR A 140 7.06 6.16 5.87
CA TYR A 140 7.70 5.29 4.88
C TYR A 140 7.34 5.65 3.43
N LEU A 141 6.67 6.79 3.21
CA LEU A 141 6.35 7.26 1.86
C LEU A 141 7.63 7.81 1.21
N ARG A 142 8.08 7.16 0.13
CA ARG A 142 9.34 7.51 -0.58
C ARG A 142 9.15 8.67 -1.56
N LEU A 143 7.95 8.85 -2.09
CA LEU A 143 7.59 9.90 -3.05
C LEU A 143 6.38 10.68 -2.52
N ALA A 144 6.49 12.00 -2.39
CA ALA A 144 5.44 12.87 -1.88
C ALA A 144 5.23 14.14 -2.72
N LYS A 145 6.25 14.56 -3.49
CA LYS A 145 6.25 15.79 -4.27
C LYS A 145 5.21 15.81 -5.39
N GLU A 146 5.04 16.97 -6.02
CA GLU A 146 4.22 17.12 -7.21
C GLU A 146 4.81 16.33 -8.39
N LEU A 147 3.93 15.68 -9.16
CA LEU A 147 4.30 14.91 -10.34
C LEU A 147 4.58 15.84 -11.53
N GLU A 148 5.60 15.50 -12.30
CA GLU A 148 5.99 16.21 -13.50
C GLU A 148 5.96 15.29 -14.73
N PRO A 149 5.73 15.84 -15.93
CA PRO A 149 5.85 15.06 -17.16
C PRO A 149 7.24 14.43 -17.29
N GLY A 150 7.27 13.13 -17.61
CA GLY A 150 8.51 12.38 -17.77
C GLY A 150 8.94 11.60 -16.53
N PHE A 151 8.29 11.78 -15.37
CA PHE A 151 8.52 10.91 -14.22
C PHE A 151 8.09 9.49 -14.52
N VAL A 152 8.93 8.53 -14.13
CA VAL A 152 8.60 7.11 -14.10
C VAL A 152 8.52 6.70 -12.64
N LEU A 153 7.42 6.08 -12.27
CA LEU A 153 7.13 5.74 -10.87
C LEU A 153 6.32 4.45 -10.77
N THR A 154 6.34 3.82 -9.61
CA THR A 154 5.47 2.68 -9.30
C THR A 154 4.18 3.13 -8.65
N VAL A 155 3.10 2.34 -8.79
CA VAL A 155 1.83 2.44 -8.05
C VAL A 155 1.51 1.04 -7.56
N GLU A 156 1.88 0.72 -6.34
CA GLU A 156 1.92 -0.64 -5.78
C GLU A 156 1.24 -0.74 -4.40
N PRO A 157 -0.04 -0.42 -4.30
CA PRO A 157 -0.74 -0.52 -3.03
C PRO A 157 -0.86 -1.98 -2.58
N GLY A 158 -0.89 -2.18 -1.26
CA GLY A 158 -1.09 -3.48 -0.68
C GLY A 158 -1.87 -3.45 0.63
N LEU A 159 -2.53 -4.57 0.95
CA LEU A 159 -3.19 -4.79 2.23
C LEU A 159 -2.62 -6.03 2.89
N TYR A 160 -2.17 -5.88 4.14
CA TYR A 160 -1.49 -6.90 4.91
C TYR A 160 -2.17 -7.10 6.26
N PHE A 161 -2.20 -8.36 6.71
CA PHE A 161 -2.71 -8.75 8.01
C PHE A 161 -1.56 -9.32 8.83
N ILE A 162 -0.84 -8.45 9.53
CA ILE A 162 0.38 -8.78 10.28
C ILE A 162 -0.02 -9.09 11.74
N PRO A 163 0.01 -10.37 12.20
CA PRO A 163 -0.51 -10.75 13.51
C PRO A 163 0.12 -9.96 14.67
N HIS A 164 1.44 -9.79 14.68
CA HIS A 164 2.12 -9.05 15.74
C HIS A 164 1.73 -7.57 15.80
N LEU A 165 1.56 -6.92 14.65
CA LEU A 165 1.12 -5.53 14.60
C LEU A 165 -0.33 -5.38 15.06
N ILE A 166 -1.20 -6.32 14.69
CA ILE A 166 -2.59 -6.39 15.14
C ILE A 166 -2.64 -6.53 16.67
N ASP A 167 -1.85 -7.45 17.24
CA ASP A 167 -1.80 -7.68 18.68
C ASP A 167 -1.31 -6.45 19.45
N GLN A 168 -0.26 -5.80 18.96
CA GLN A 168 0.25 -4.57 19.53
C GLN A 168 -0.80 -3.46 19.56
N TRP A 169 -1.40 -3.18 18.39
CA TRP A 169 -2.41 -2.12 18.29
C TRP A 169 -3.67 -2.43 19.10
N LYS A 170 -4.06 -3.69 19.19
CA LYS A 170 -5.19 -4.15 20.03
C LYS A 170 -4.89 -3.94 21.52
N ALA A 171 -3.68 -4.30 21.98
CA ALA A 171 -3.25 -4.08 23.36
C ALA A 171 -3.24 -2.59 23.73
N ASP A 172 -2.72 -1.75 22.84
CA ASP A 172 -2.65 -0.30 23.01
C ASP A 172 -4.01 0.40 22.79
N LYS A 173 -5.06 -0.34 22.41
CA LYS A 173 -6.38 0.19 22.01
C LYS A 173 -6.27 1.26 20.91
N LYS A 174 -5.23 1.19 20.07
CA LYS A 174 -4.95 2.18 19.05
C LYS A 174 -6.04 2.15 17.98
N ASN A 175 -6.59 3.32 17.66
CA ASN A 175 -7.62 3.49 16.64
C ASN A 175 -8.87 2.60 16.82
N ASN A 176 -9.26 2.28 18.06
CA ASN A 176 -10.43 1.47 18.40
C ASN A 176 -11.74 1.98 17.79
N ASN A 177 -11.83 3.29 17.50
CA ASN A 177 -12.99 3.91 16.87
C ASN A 177 -13.11 3.54 15.38
N PHE A 178 -12.02 3.07 14.75
CA PHE A 178 -11.95 2.79 13.32
C PHE A 178 -11.68 1.32 13.00
N ILE A 179 -11.07 0.56 13.90
CA ILE A 179 -10.68 -0.83 13.69
C ILE A 179 -11.63 -1.77 14.41
N ASN A 180 -12.05 -2.84 13.73
CA ASN A 180 -12.86 -3.91 14.30
C ASN A 180 -11.98 -5.11 14.68
N TYR A 181 -11.28 -4.98 15.82
CA TYR A 181 -10.32 -6.00 16.27
C TYR A 181 -10.92 -7.39 16.45
N ASP A 182 -12.20 -7.49 16.82
CA ASP A 182 -12.86 -8.80 17.02
C ASP A 182 -13.00 -9.59 15.71
N LYS A 183 -13.13 -8.89 14.59
CA LYS A 183 -13.19 -9.53 13.26
C LYS A 183 -11.81 -9.84 12.68
N LEU A 184 -10.74 -9.19 13.13
CA LEU A 184 -9.40 -9.41 12.60
C LEU A 184 -8.85 -10.79 12.92
N ASP A 185 -9.33 -11.45 13.97
CA ASP A 185 -8.89 -12.80 14.32
C ASP A 185 -9.11 -13.81 13.16
N SER A 186 -10.16 -13.60 12.35
CA SER A 186 -10.44 -14.42 11.17
C SER A 186 -9.53 -14.15 9.96
N TYR A 187 -8.63 -13.14 10.05
CA TYR A 187 -7.69 -12.76 8.99
C TYR A 187 -6.22 -12.94 9.39
N ARG A 188 -5.94 -13.47 10.59
CA ARG A 188 -4.55 -13.62 11.09
C ARG A 188 -3.67 -14.54 10.23
N ASP A 189 -4.29 -15.47 9.52
CA ASP A 189 -3.64 -16.43 8.61
C ASP A 189 -3.59 -15.94 7.15
N PHE A 190 -4.08 -14.72 6.89
CA PHE A 190 -4.29 -14.25 5.52
C PHE A 190 -3.01 -13.89 4.78
N GLY A 191 -2.02 -13.31 5.48
CA GLY A 191 -0.84 -12.73 4.87
C GLY A 191 -1.11 -11.35 4.25
N GLY A 192 -0.86 -11.20 2.95
CA GLY A 192 -1.06 -9.92 2.26
C GLY A 192 -1.31 -10.06 0.78
N ILE A 193 -1.82 -9.00 0.17
CA ILE A 193 -1.97 -8.82 -1.28
C ILE A 193 -1.38 -7.46 -1.63
N ARG A 194 -0.51 -7.42 -2.63
CA ARG A 194 -0.02 -6.21 -3.31
C ARG A 194 -0.13 -6.42 -4.83
N ILE A 195 -0.42 -5.34 -5.55
CA ILE A 195 -0.54 -5.36 -7.01
C ILE A 195 0.30 -4.23 -7.60
#